data_1de2e7e3e8d3c981bbd1c820cd6cc161
#
_entry.id   1de2e7e3e8d3c981bbd1c820cd6cc161
#
_cell.length_a   1.000
_cell.length_b   1.000
_cell.length_c   1.000
_cell.angle_alpha   90.00
_cell.angle_beta   90.00
_cell.angle_gamma   90.00
#
_symmetry.space_group_name_H-M   'P 1'
#
loop_
_entity.id
_entity.type
_entity.pdbx_description
1 polymer ?
#
loop_
_entity_poly.entity_id
_entity_poly.type
_entity_poly.pdbx_seq_one_letter_code
_entity_poly.pdbx_strand_id
1 'polypeptide(L)'
;TAITEVPNFSEQANAVLNAIVDNFSEADAQRVKDIEKTTNHDVKAVEYFLKEKVAENTELTAVNEFIHFACTSEDINNLSHGLMLTEARDKVVLPYCDKILAELKRLAQDYKTIPMMCRTHGQPASPSTMGKEMANVYVRLQRQRQQIADVEIFGKINGAVGNYNAHLSAYPAYDWHQHSQQFVTSLGLSWNAFTTQIEPHDYIAELFDAFARFNTILIDFDRDVWGYIALGHFKQKTVAGEI
;
A
#
# COMPACT_ATOMS: atom_id res chain seq x y z
N THR A 1 -19.11 -21.87 -9.96
CA THR A 1 -19.65 -20.49 -9.88
C THR A 1 -21.18 -20.54 -9.76
N ALA A 2 -21.80 -19.54 -9.11
CA ALA A 2 -23.26 -19.42 -9.07
C ALA A 2 -23.84 -18.74 -10.32
N ILE A 3 -22.99 -18.28 -11.25
CA ILE A 3 -23.35 -17.78 -12.57
C ILE A 3 -23.15 -18.94 -13.55
N THR A 4 -24.23 -19.39 -14.13
CA THR A 4 -24.27 -20.63 -14.96
C THR A 4 -23.41 -20.49 -16.22
N GLU A 5 -23.32 -19.30 -16.77
CA GLU A 5 -22.57 -18.99 -17.99
C GLU A 5 -21.05 -18.97 -17.76
N VAL A 6 -20.60 -18.85 -16.49
CA VAL A 6 -19.17 -18.90 -16.14
C VAL A 6 -18.90 -20.20 -15.35
N PRO A 7 -18.51 -21.29 -16.03
CA PRO A 7 -18.21 -22.56 -15.36
C PRO A 7 -16.95 -22.45 -14.49
N ASN A 8 -16.73 -23.46 -13.67
CA ASN A 8 -15.42 -23.63 -13.03
C ASN A 8 -14.38 -23.95 -14.10
N PHE A 9 -13.30 -23.20 -14.09
CA PHE A 9 -12.22 -23.37 -15.07
C PHE A 9 -11.40 -24.63 -14.80
N SER A 10 -10.91 -25.25 -15.88
CA SER A 10 -9.92 -26.32 -15.81
C SER A 10 -8.60 -25.83 -15.19
N GLU A 11 -7.76 -26.76 -14.73
CA GLU A 11 -6.42 -26.42 -14.25
C GLU A 11 -5.59 -25.71 -15.34
N GLN A 12 -5.75 -26.09 -16.61
CA GLN A 12 -5.08 -25.47 -17.74
C GLN A 12 -5.53 -24.02 -17.95
N ALA A 13 -6.84 -23.74 -17.88
CA ALA A 13 -7.35 -22.37 -18.00
C ALA A 13 -6.91 -21.48 -16.82
N ASN A 14 -6.96 -22.03 -15.60
CA ASN A 14 -6.44 -21.32 -14.42
C ASN A 14 -4.92 -21.04 -14.53
N ALA A 15 -4.15 -21.99 -15.08
CA ALA A 15 -2.71 -21.77 -15.29
C ALA A 15 -2.45 -20.63 -16.31
N VAL A 16 -3.27 -20.52 -17.36
CA VAL A 16 -3.18 -19.39 -18.31
C VAL A 16 -3.45 -18.05 -17.61
N LEU A 17 -4.52 -17.97 -16.81
CA LEU A 17 -4.87 -16.76 -16.08
C LEU A 17 -3.76 -16.36 -15.09
N ASN A 18 -3.23 -17.30 -14.32
CA ASN A 18 -2.13 -17.03 -13.39
C ASN A 18 -0.87 -16.58 -14.13
N ALA A 19 -0.53 -17.21 -15.26
CA ALA A 19 0.64 -16.84 -16.05
C ALA A 19 0.58 -15.41 -16.60
N ILE A 20 -0.61 -14.84 -16.84
CA ILE A 20 -0.75 -13.43 -17.24
C ILE A 20 -0.26 -12.50 -16.13
N VAL A 21 -0.54 -12.84 -14.88
CA VAL A 21 -0.12 -12.04 -13.72
C VAL A 21 1.37 -12.29 -13.39
N ASP A 22 1.76 -13.57 -13.29
CA ASP A 22 3.10 -13.97 -12.83
C ASP A 22 4.21 -13.56 -13.82
N ASN A 23 3.90 -13.50 -15.12
CA ASN A 23 4.84 -13.16 -16.17
C ASN A 23 4.59 -11.77 -16.78
N PHE A 24 3.80 -10.90 -16.12
CA PHE A 24 3.56 -9.55 -16.61
C PHE A 24 4.87 -8.77 -16.72
N SER A 25 5.10 -8.20 -17.90
CA SER A 25 6.37 -7.56 -18.26
C SER A 25 6.20 -6.11 -18.69
N GLU A 26 7.32 -5.40 -18.83
CA GLU A 26 7.33 -4.05 -19.41
C GLU A 26 6.78 -4.02 -20.84
N ALA A 27 7.02 -5.09 -21.63
CA ALA A 27 6.44 -5.23 -22.96
C ALA A 27 4.92 -5.36 -22.92
N ASP A 28 4.37 -6.06 -21.93
CA ASP A 28 2.92 -6.16 -21.73
C ASP A 28 2.33 -4.80 -21.32
N ALA A 29 3.01 -4.09 -20.42
CA ALA A 29 2.62 -2.73 -20.04
C ALA A 29 2.63 -1.78 -21.27
N GLN A 30 3.65 -1.89 -22.12
CA GLN A 30 3.71 -1.12 -23.38
C GLN A 30 2.57 -1.51 -24.34
N ARG A 31 2.22 -2.81 -24.43
CA ARG A 31 1.08 -3.25 -25.24
C ARG A 31 -0.23 -2.64 -24.75
N VAL A 32 -0.48 -2.61 -23.42
CA VAL A 32 -1.65 -1.92 -22.84
C VAL A 32 -1.66 -0.44 -23.25
N LYS A 33 -0.51 0.26 -23.16
CA LYS A 33 -0.40 1.67 -23.59
C LYS A 33 -0.64 1.88 -25.09
N ASP A 34 -0.27 0.93 -25.92
CA ASP A 34 -0.53 1.01 -27.36
C ASP A 34 -2.03 0.83 -27.68
N ILE A 35 -2.72 -0.07 -26.96
CA ILE A 35 -4.18 -0.23 -27.06
C ILE A 35 -4.87 1.07 -26.57
N GLU A 36 -4.41 1.64 -25.46
CA GLU A 36 -4.96 2.87 -24.87
C GLU A 36 -4.95 4.05 -25.85
N LYS A 37 -3.94 4.16 -26.72
CA LYS A 37 -3.88 5.21 -27.78
C LYS A 37 -5.11 5.19 -28.71
N THR A 38 -5.74 4.04 -28.87
CA THR A 38 -6.94 3.88 -29.71
C THR A 38 -8.21 3.97 -28.89
N THR A 39 -8.23 3.37 -27.71
CA THR A 39 -9.42 3.33 -26.84
C THR A 39 -9.65 4.63 -26.09
N ASN A 40 -8.60 5.45 -25.90
CA ASN A 40 -8.57 6.63 -25.04
C ASN A 40 -9.10 6.36 -23.63
N HIS A 41 -8.86 5.15 -23.13
CA HIS A 41 -9.37 4.70 -21.83
C HIS A 41 -8.45 3.61 -21.24
N ASP A 42 -7.95 3.83 -20.04
CA ASP A 42 -6.97 3.01 -19.34
C ASP A 42 -7.47 1.58 -19.06
N VAL A 43 -8.52 1.44 -18.29
CA VAL A 43 -9.06 0.13 -17.88
C VAL A 43 -9.62 -0.65 -19.09
N LYS A 44 -10.19 0.06 -20.08
CA LYS A 44 -10.65 -0.59 -21.32
C LYS A 44 -9.48 -1.18 -22.11
N ALA A 45 -8.33 -0.51 -22.08
CA ALA A 45 -7.11 -1.04 -22.70
C ALA A 45 -6.63 -2.33 -22.01
N VAL A 46 -6.72 -2.39 -20.68
CA VAL A 46 -6.41 -3.61 -19.92
C VAL A 46 -7.39 -4.74 -20.26
N GLU A 47 -8.69 -4.44 -20.38
CA GLU A 47 -9.69 -5.43 -20.79
C GLU A 47 -9.34 -6.05 -22.15
N TYR A 48 -9.03 -5.23 -23.15
CA TYR A 48 -8.63 -5.73 -24.47
C TYR A 48 -7.32 -6.52 -24.43
N PHE A 49 -6.35 -6.05 -23.67
CA PHE A 49 -5.11 -6.80 -23.46
C PHE A 49 -5.36 -8.19 -22.86
N LEU A 50 -6.23 -8.29 -21.84
CA LEU A 50 -6.60 -9.58 -21.26
C LEU A 50 -7.30 -10.48 -22.27
N LYS A 51 -8.21 -9.93 -23.09
CA LYS A 51 -8.87 -10.68 -24.19
C LYS A 51 -7.86 -11.19 -25.22
N GLU A 52 -6.82 -10.41 -25.54
CA GLU A 52 -5.73 -10.89 -26.42
C GLU A 52 -4.96 -12.05 -25.75
N LYS A 53 -4.65 -11.96 -24.45
CA LYS A 53 -3.89 -12.99 -23.74
C LYS A 53 -4.62 -14.32 -23.59
N VAL A 54 -5.96 -14.32 -23.54
CA VAL A 54 -6.76 -15.53 -23.42
C VAL A 54 -7.24 -16.09 -24.75
N ALA A 55 -6.96 -15.42 -25.87
CA ALA A 55 -7.53 -15.75 -27.20
C ALA A 55 -7.22 -17.17 -27.68
N GLU A 56 -6.11 -17.76 -27.27
CA GLU A 56 -5.71 -19.11 -27.67
C GLU A 56 -6.33 -20.21 -26.80
N ASN A 57 -6.96 -19.86 -25.68
CA ASN A 57 -7.64 -20.81 -24.80
C ASN A 57 -9.15 -20.78 -25.06
N THR A 58 -9.68 -21.87 -25.61
CA THR A 58 -11.09 -21.97 -26.03
C THR A 58 -12.06 -21.85 -24.86
N GLU A 59 -11.70 -22.33 -23.67
CA GLU A 59 -12.53 -22.26 -22.46
C GLU A 59 -12.64 -20.79 -21.99
N LEU A 60 -11.53 -20.05 -21.94
CA LEU A 60 -11.52 -18.66 -21.52
C LEU A 60 -12.13 -17.73 -22.58
N THR A 61 -11.92 -18.03 -23.86
CA THR A 61 -12.51 -17.26 -24.97
C THR A 61 -14.03 -17.36 -24.96
N ALA A 62 -14.60 -18.50 -24.58
CA ALA A 62 -16.06 -18.70 -24.50
C ALA A 62 -16.74 -17.77 -23.47
N VAL A 63 -15.98 -17.27 -22.48
CA VAL A 63 -16.46 -16.39 -21.42
C VAL A 63 -15.76 -15.04 -21.38
N ASN A 64 -15.08 -14.66 -22.45
CA ASN A 64 -14.25 -13.44 -22.47
C ASN A 64 -15.06 -12.14 -22.28
N GLU A 65 -16.37 -12.14 -22.57
CA GLU A 65 -17.25 -11.01 -22.33
C GLU A 65 -17.56 -10.78 -20.83
N PHE A 66 -17.22 -11.75 -19.96
CA PHE A 66 -17.27 -11.56 -18.52
C PHE A 66 -16.04 -10.83 -17.96
N ILE A 67 -14.99 -10.63 -18.77
CA ILE A 67 -13.88 -9.74 -18.39
C ILE A 67 -14.46 -8.33 -18.28
N HIS A 68 -14.32 -7.72 -17.10
CA HIS A 68 -14.88 -6.41 -16.77
C HIS A 68 -16.43 -6.36 -16.76
N PHE A 69 -17.10 -7.50 -16.59
CA PHE A 69 -18.55 -7.58 -16.56
C PHE A 69 -19.14 -6.74 -15.42
N ALA A 70 -20.08 -5.86 -15.77
CA ALA A 70 -20.80 -4.95 -14.85
C ALA A 70 -19.92 -4.00 -14.01
N CYS A 71 -18.59 -4.03 -14.16
CA CYS A 71 -17.68 -3.16 -13.49
C CYS A 71 -17.68 -1.74 -14.08
N THR A 72 -17.43 -0.76 -13.25
CA THR A 72 -16.91 0.54 -13.67
C THR A 72 -15.38 0.53 -13.58
N SER A 73 -14.70 1.45 -14.26
CA SER A 73 -13.22 1.51 -14.23
C SER A 73 -12.66 1.65 -12.83
N GLU A 74 -13.34 2.42 -12.00
CA GLU A 74 -12.94 2.63 -10.61
C GLU A 74 -13.01 1.36 -9.77
N ASP A 75 -13.88 0.39 -10.09
CA ASP A 75 -13.87 -0.93 -9.43
C ASP A 75 -12.51 -1.63 -9.57
N ILE A 76 -11.80 -1.37 -10.66
CA ILE A 76 -10.47 -1.92 -10.92
C ILE A 76 -9.39 -1.01 -10.36
N ASN A 77 -9.48 0.31 -10.62
CA ASN A 77 -8.46 1.27 -10.22
C ASN A 77 -8.31 1.36 -8.70
N ASN A 78 -9.43 1.42 -7.94
CA ASN A 78 -9.35 1.51 -6.48
C ASN A 78 -8.70 0.26 -5.86
N LEU A 79 -9.04 -0.93 -6.34
CA LEU A 79 -8.45 -2.16 -5.85
C LEU A 79 -6.95 -2.24 -6.19
N SER A 80 -6.57 -1.83 -7.40
CA SER A 80 -5.16 -1.77 -7.81
C SER A 80 -4.37 -0.80 -6.94
N HIS A 81 -4.88 0.41 -6.69
CA HIS A 81 -4.27 1.38 -5.79
C HIS A 81 -4.17 0.85 -4.35
N GLY A 82 -5.23 0.22 -3.84
CA GLY A 82 -5.23 -0.40 -2.52
C GLY A 82 -4.14 -1.47 -2.37
N LEU A 83 -4.02 -2.36 -3.35
CA LEU A 83 -2.99 -3.40 -3.37
C LEU A 83 -1.57 -2.81 -3.44
N MET A 84 -1.32 -1.82 -4.31
CA MET A 84 -0.01 -1.16 -4.41
C MET A 84 0.37 -0.47 -3.11
N LEU A 85 -0.55 0.23 -2.46
CA LEU A 85 -0.29 0.92 -1.18
C LEU A 85 -0.04 -0.08 -0.05
N THR A 86 -0.81 -1.16 0.02
CA THR A 86 -0.61 -2.23 1.00
C THR A 86 0.78 -2.84 0.83
N GLU A 87 1.15 -3.20 -0.39
CA GLU A 87 2.44 -3.81 -0.67
C GLU A 87 3.61 -2.86 -0.38
N ALA A 88 3.51 -1.60 -0.80
CA ALA A 88 4.52 -0.59 -0.52
C ALA A 88 4.68 -0.35 0.99
N ARG A 89 3.56 -0.24 1.73
CA ARG A 89 3.58 -0.11 3.18
C ARG A 89 4.26 -1.30 3.84
N ASP A 90 3.81 -2.51 3.53
CA ASP A 90 4.19 -3.71 4.28
C ASP A 90 5.58 -4.24 3.88
N LYS A 91 5.94 -4.18 2.60
CA LYS A 91 7.22 -4.72 2.11
C LYS A 91 8.36 -3.70 2.09
N VAL A 92 8.07 -2.41 2.09
CA VAL A 92 9.09 -1.37 2.01
C VAL A 92 9.09 -0.49 3.24
N VAL A 93 8.00 0.24 3.48
CA VAL A 93 7.98 1.32 4.49
C VAL A 93 8.15 0.78 5.90
N LEU A 94 7.33 -0.19 6.31
CA LEU A 94 7.40 -0.76 7.66
C LEU A 94 8.77 -1.42 7.95
N PRO A 95 9.38 -2.20 7.04
CA PRO A 95 10.74 -2.71 7.24
C PRO A 95 11.81 -1.62 7.40
N TYR A 96 11.69 -0.48 6.70
CA TYR A 96 12.63 0.63 6.90
C TYR A 96 12.38 1.35 8.23
N CYS A 97 11.13 1.57 8.64
CA CYS A 97 10.81 2.05 9.98
C CYS A 97 11.39 1.14 11.07
N ASP A 98 11.28 -0.17 10.91
CA ASP A 98 11.80 -1.15 11.85
C ASP A 98 13.33 -1.12 11.95
N LYS A 99 14.06 -0.86 10.85
CA LYS A 99 15.51 -0.65 10.88
C LYS A 99 15.90 0.59 11.69
N ILE A 100 15.19 1.71 11.49
CA ILE A 100 15.40 2.94 12.27
C ILE A 100 15.15 2.69 13.75
N LEU A 101 14.04 2.02 14.08
CA LEU A 101 13.68 1.68 15.44
C LEU A 101 14.72 0.76 16.10
N ALA A 102 15.21 -0.24 15.38
CA ALA A 102 16.25 -1.15 15.88
C ALA A 102 17.53 -0.40 16.23
N GLU A 103 17.96 0.54 15.39
CA GLU A 103 19.16 1.34 15.64
C GLU A 103 18.97 2.29 16.83
N LEU A 104 17.84 2.99 16.93
CA LEU A 104 17.53 3.84 18.06
C LEU A 104 17.47 3.06 19.38
N LYS A 105 16.89 1.86 19.34
CA LYS A 105 16.86 0.97 20.51
C LYS A 105 18.28 0.55 20.93
N ARG A 106 19.14 0.23 19.97
CA ARG A 106 20.54 -0.09 20.21
C ARG A 106 21.27 1.10 20.85
N LEU A 107 21.17 2.30 20.27
CA LEU A 107 21.77 3.52 20.81
C LEU A 107 21.26 3.83 22.22
N ALA A 108 19.96 3.64 22.47
CA ALA A 108 19.37 3.82 23.79
C ALA A 108 20.01 2.90 24.85
N GLN A 109 20.27 1.64 24.48
CA GLN A 109 20.92 0.67 25.38
C GLN A 109 22.42 0.93 25.56
N ASP A 110 23.12 1.22 24.47
CA ASP A 110 24.58 1.43 24.51
C ASP A 110 24.94 2.70 25.31
N TYR A 111 24.11 3.72 25.24
CA TYR A 111 24.37 5.02 25.86
C TYR A 111 23.57 5.27 27.15
N LYS A 112 22.90 4.25 27.70
CA LYS A 112 22.06 4.40 28.92
C LYS A 112 22.80 4.92 30.16
N THR A 113 24.11 4.70 30.23
CA THR A 113 24.96 5.12 31.36
C THR A 113 25.82 6.35 31.04
N ILE A 114 25.74 6.89 29.82
CA ILE A 114 26.51 8.08 29.41
C ILE A 114 25.78 9.32 29.90
N PRO A 115 26.34 10.06 30.91
CA PRO A 115 25.70 11.25 31.41
C PRO A 115 25.70 12.37 30.38
N MET A 116 24.61 13.13 30.35
CA MET A 116 24.41 14.27 29.46
C MET A 116 23.82 15.42 30.26
N MET A 117 24.39 16.60 30.07
CA MET A 117 23.85 17.84 30.64
C MET A 117 22.71 18.35 29.74
N CYS A 118 21.47 18.27 30.25
CA CYS A 118 20.37 18.92 29.57
C CYS A 118 20.45 20.44 29.68
N ARG A 119 19.84 21.11 28.72
CA ARG A 119 19.83 22.58 28.67
C ARG A 119 18.38 23.08 28.59
N THR A 120 18.14 24.22 29.19
CA THR A 120 16.92 25.01 29.05
C THR A 120 17.31 26.44 28.68
N HIS A 121 16.69 26.97 27.63
CA HIS A 121 17.07 28.30 27.12
C HIS A 121 18.60 28.47 26.89
N GLY A 122 19.24 27.39 26.42
CA GLY A 122 20.68 27.33 26.22
C GLY A 122 21.55 27.22 27.51
N GLN A 123 20.95 27.28 28.69
CA GLN A 123 21.64 27.20 30.00
C GLN A 123 21.68 25.78 30.52
N PRO A 124 22.73 25.38 31.25
CA PRO A 124 22.78 24.09 31.95
C PRO A 124 21.57 23.90 32.87
N ALA A 125 20.99 22.72 32.81
CA ALA A 125 19.83 22.30 33.62
C ALA A 125 20.09 20.94 34.30
N SER A 126 19.07 20.14 34.53
CA SER A 126 19.21 18.85 35.14
C SER A 126 19.97 17.86 34.24
N PRO A 127 20.84 17.00 34.81
CA PRO A 127 21.51 15.96 34.04
C PRO A 127 20.54 14.85 33.62
N SER A 128 20.84 14.24 32.50
CA SER A 128 20.14 13.05 31.96
C SER A 128 21.19 12.07 31.42
N THR A 129 20.77 11.14 30.56
CA THR A 129 21.70 10.29 29.81
C THR A 129 21.41 10.36 28.32
N MET A 130 22.43 10.18 27.51
CA MET A 130 22.26 10.12 26.05
C MET A 130 21.33 8.97 25.64
N GLY A 131 21.43 7.82 26.33
CA GLY A 131 20.54 6.69 26.06
C GLY A 131 19.07 7.00 26.33
N LYS A 132 18.76 7.84 27.35
CA LYS A 132 17.37 8.26 27.62
C LYS A 132 16.84 9.16 26.49
N GLU A 133 17.66 10.03 25.93
CA GLU A 133 17.28 10.87 24.77
C GLU A 133 16.93 9.99 23.55
N MET A 134 17.77 8.99 23.25
CA MET A 134 17.50 8.01 22.19
C MET A 134 16.21 7.21 22.46
N ALA A 135 15.98 6.80 23.71
CA ALA A 135 14.78 6.06 24.11
C ALA A 135 13.49 6.87 23.92
N ASN A 136 13.53 8.18 24.17
CA ASN A 136 12.41 9.08 23.92
C ASN A 136 11.98 9.06 22.43
N VAL A 137 12.95 9.21 21.52
CA VAL A 137 12.69 9.19 20.07
C VAL A 137 12.19 7.80 19.64
N TYR A 138 12.83 6.73 20.13
CA TYR A 138 12.41 5.35 19.86
C TYR A 138 10.94 5.13 20.18
N VAL A 139 10.47 5.47 21.37
CA VAL A 139 9.08 5.23 21.81
C VAL A 139 8.10 6.08 20.98
N ARG A 140 8.46 7.32 20.68
CA ARG A 140 7.63 8.20 19.82
C ARG A 140 7.45 7.60 18.43
N LEU A 141 8.55 7.19 17.77
CA LEU A 141 8.53 6.59 16.43
C LEU A 141 7.85 5.22 16.41
N GLN A 142 8.07 4.38 17.44
CA GLN A 142 7.40 3.07 17.55
C GLN A 142 5.88 3.23 17.53
N ARG A 143 5.36 4.23 18.25
CA ARG A 143 3.92 4.53 18.24
C ARG A 143 3.43 4.95 16.85
N GLN A 144 4.18 5.79 16.12
CA GLN A 144 3.80 6.22 14.77
C GLN A 144 3.91 5.08 13.76
N ARG A 145 4.95 4.24 13.88
CA ARG A 145 5.09 3.04 13.06
C ARG A 145 3.87 2.12 13.19
N GLN A 146 3.36 1.96 14.42
CA GLN A 146 2.16 1.16 14.63
C GLN A 146 0.93 1.81 13.97
N GLN A 147 0.77 3.13 14.07
CA GLN A 147 -0.32 3.83 13.41
C GLN A 147 -0.28 3.71 11.88
N ILE A 148 0.91 3.67 11.26
CA ILE A 148 1.07 3.40 9.83
C ILE A 148 0.61 1.97 9.51
N ALA A 149 0.97 1.00 10.35
CA ALA A 149 0.61 -0.40 10.14
C ALA A 149 -0.90 -0.66 10.29
N ASP A 150 -1.56 0.08 11.19
CA ASP A 150 -2.96 -0.13 11.55
C ASP A 150 -3.96 0.57 10.60
N VAL A 151 -3.47 1.38 9.65
CA VAL A 151 -4.38 2.01 8.67
C VAL A 151 -5.04 0.92 7.82
N GLU A 152 -6.36 0.86 7.87
CA GLU A 152 -7.13 0.00 7.00
C GLU A 152 -7.16 0.56 5.57
N ILE A 153 -6.85 -0.26 4.60
CA ILE A 153 -6.89 0.11 3.19
C ILE A 153 -8.13 -0.50 2.57
N PHE A 154 -9.02 0.38 2.13
CA PHE A 154 -10.33 0.00 1.63
C PHE A 154 -10.35 -0.25 0.13
N GLY A 155 -11.34 -1.07 -0.29
CA GLY A 155 -11.65 -1.30 -1.68
C GLY A 155 -13.14 -1.57 -1.88
N LYS A 156 -13.61 -1.35 -3.10
CA LYS A 156 -14.99 -1.62 -3.50
C LYS A 156 -15.02 -2.28 -4.90
N ILE A 157 -16.09 -3.03 -5.15
CA ILE A 157 -16.47 -3.52 -6.48
C ILE A 157 -18.00 -3.60 -6.51
N ASN A 158 -18.67 -2.51 -6.89
CA ASN A 158 -20.12 -2.35 -6.78
C ASN A 158 -20.75 -1.56 -7.94
N GLY A 159 -19.98 -1.35 -9.02
CA GLY A 159 -20.45 -0.75 -10.27
C GLY A 159 -20.49 0.77 -10.29
N ALA A 160 -21.08 1.29 -11.35
CA ALA A 160 -20.97 2.70 -11.75
C ALA A 160 -21.52 3.73 -10.76
N VAL A 161 -22.39 3.33 -9.82
CA VAL A 161 -22.99 4.22 -8.80
C VAL A 161 -22.95 3.61 -7.40
N GLY A 162 -22.27 2.47 -7.24
CA GLY A 162 -22.13 1.79 -5.95
C GLY A 162 -23.34 0.95 -5.52
N ASN A 163 -24.29 0.67 -6.41
CA ASN A 163 -25.54 -0.01 -6.09
C ASN A 163 -25.77 -1.30 -6.88
N TYR A 164 -24.76 -1.86 -7.54
CA TYR A 164 -24.86 -3.10 -8.32
C TYR A 164 -25.89 -3.07 -9.44
N ASN A 165 -26.24 -1.90 -10.00
CA ASN A 165 -27.36 -1.77 -10.94
C ASN A 165 -27.21 -2.69 -12.17
N ALA A 166 -26.05 -2.68 -12.82
CA ALA A 166 -25.79 -3.54 -13.98
C ALA A 166 -25.74 -5.02 -13.60
N HIS A 167 -25.14 -5.34 -12.46
CA HIS A 167 -25.08 -6.69 -11.92
C HIS A 167 -26.48 -7.26 -11.66
N LEU A 168 -27.33 -6.51 -10.95
CA LEU A 168 -28.70 -6.93 -10.61
C LEU A 168 -29.61 -6.96 -11.83
N SER A 169 -29.36 -6.11 -12.84
CA SER A 169 -30.10 -6.18 -14.10
C SER A 169 -29.86 -7.49 -14.84
N ALA A 170 -28.65 -8.00 -14.80
CA ALA A 170 -28.29 -9.26 -15.45
C ALA A 170 -28.61 -10.50 -14.60
N TYR A 171 -28.29 -10.46 -13.32
CA TYR A 171 -28.43 -11.59 -12.38
C TYR A 171 -29.07 -11.13 -11.07
N PRO A 172 -30.40 -10.88 -11.05
CA PRO A 172 -31.10 -10.29 -9.90
C PRO A 172 -31.16 -11.20 -8.68
N ALA A 173 -31.00 -12.52 -8.85
CA ALA A 173 -31.06 -13.50 -7.76
C ALA A 173 -29.68 -13.77 -7.13
N TYR A 174 -28.61 -13.19 -7.66
CA TYR A 174 -27.26 -13.41 -7.15
C TYR A 174 -26.94 -12.42 -6.03
N ASP A 175 -26.31 -12.89 -4.96
CA ASP A 175 -25.89 -12.03 -3.83
C ASP A 175 -24.57 -11.30 -4.17
N TRP A 176 -24.69 -10.22 -4.91
CA TRP A 176 -23.57 -9.37 -5.31
C TRP A 176 -22.90 -8.68 -4.13
N HIS A 177 -23.63 -8.38 -3.07
CA HIS A 177 -23.11 -7.75 -1.88
C HIS A 177 -22.12 -8.69 -1.14
N GLN A 178 -22.55 -9.93 -0.89
CA GLN A 178 -21.69 -10.95 -0.29
C GLN A 178 -20.50 -11.28 -1.20
N HIS A 179 -20.74 -11.37 -2.51
CA HIS A 179 -19.67 -11.65 -3.48
C HIS A 179 -18.59 -10.55 -3.45
N SER A 180 -19.00 -9.29 -3.48
CA SER A 180 -18.07 -8.15 -3.44
C SER A 180 -17.26 -8.11 -2.15
N GLN A 181 -17.91 -8.34 -1.00
CA GLN A 181 -17.24 -8.45 0.28
C GLN A 181 -16.17 -9.55 0.25
N GLN A 182 -16.55 -10.75 -0.17
CA GLN A 182 -15.63 -11.90 -0.24
C GLN A 182 -14.46 -11.63 -1.19
N PHE A 183 -14.74 -11.04 -2.35
CA PHE A 183 -13.70 -10.72 -3.33
C PHE A 183 -12.72 -9.69 -2.81
N VAL A 184 -13.18 -8.54 -2.31
CA VAL A 184 -12.30 -7.49 -1.79
C VAL A 184 -11.45 -7.99 -0.62
N THR A 185 -12.07 -8.72 0.32
CA THR A 185 -11.34 -9.28 1.47
C THR A 185 -10.35 -10.37 1.07
N SER A 186 -10.62 -11.13 0.00
CA SER A 186 -9.68 -12.12 -0.54
C SER A 186 -8.41 -11.49 -1.11
N LEU A 187 -8.46 -10.21 -1.49
CA LEU A 187 -7.31 -9.42 -1.91
C LEU A 187 -6.51 -8.85 -0.73
N GLY A 188 -6.97 -9.05 0.51
CA GLY A 188 -6.34 -8.49 1.71
C GLY A 188 -6.72 -7.04 2.00
N LEU A 189 -7.77 -6.53 1.36
CA LEU A 189 -8.29 -5.17 1.57
C LEU A 189 -9.52 -5.19 2.49
N SER A 190 -9.77 -4.09 3.17
CA SER A 190 -11.02 -3.87 3.89
C SER A 190 -12.13 -3.49 2.89
N TRP A 191 -13.29 -4.12 3.02
CA TRP A 191 -14.38 -3.87 2.09
C TRP A 191 -15.18 -2.62 2.45
N ASN A 192 -15.29 -1.67 1.51
CA ASN A 192 -16.17 -0.51 1.63
C ASN A 192 -17.54 -0.82 1.03
N ALA A 193 -18.53 -1.03 1.89
CA ALA A 193 -19.88 -1.44 1.49
C ALA A 193 -20.68 -0.30 0.85
N PHE A 194 -20.39 0.94 1.20
CA PHE A 194 -21.20 2.11 0.83
C PHE A 194 -20.33 3.17 0.15
N THR A 195 -20.35 3.15 -1.17
CA THR A 195 -19.64 4.11 -2.01
C THR A 195 -20.59 4.66 -3.08
N THR A 196 -20.11 5.62 -3.85
CA THR A 196 -20.71 6.00 -5.13
C THR A 196 -19.97 5.30 -6.27
N GLN A 197 -19.70 5.95 -7.38
CA GLN A 197 -18.83 5.41 -8.42
C GLN A 197 -17.39 5.29 -7.91
N ILE A 198 -16.95 6.30 -7.16
CA ILE A 198 -15.59 6.44 -6.67
C ILE A 198 -15.50 5.88 -5.24
N GLU A 199 -14.47 5.11 -4.94
CA GLU A 199 -14.03 4.87 -3.57
C GLU A 199 -13.50 6.22 -3.03
N PRO A 200 -13.97 6.74 -1.85
CA PRO A 200 -13.63 8.10 -1.41
C PRO A 200 -12.13 8.32 -1.15
N HIS A 201 -11.37 7.24 -0.95
CA HIS A 201 -9.94 7.26 -0.69
C HIS A 201 -9.52 7.98 0.61
N ASP A 202 -10.43 8.11 1.58
CA ASP A 202 -10.15 8.74 2.87
C ASP A 202 -8.99 8.03 3.61
N TYR A 203 -8.88 6.70 3.44
CA TYR A 203 -7.78 5.91 3.98
C TYR A 203 -6.39 6.32 3.45
N ILE A 204 -6.33 6.90 2.24
CA ILE A 204 -5.06 7.43 1.69
C ILE A 204 -4.62 8.63 2.52
N ALA A 205 -5.55 9.53 2.86
CA ALA A 205 -5.25 10.65 3.74
C ALA A 205 -4.80 10.17 5.13
N GLU A 206 -5.49 9.19 5.72
CA GLU A 206 -5.09 8.59 7.00
C GLU A 206 -3.68 8.00 6.96
N LEU A 207 -3.35 7.27 5.88
CA LEU A 207 -2.03 6.67 5.70
C LEU A 207 -0.94 7.74 5.57
N PHE A 208 -1.15 8.74 4.72
CA PHE A 208 -0.17 9.81 4.52
C PHE A 208 -0.04 10.73 5.73
N ASP A 209 -1.10 10.97 6.49
CA ASP A 209 -1.04 11.69 7.76
C ASP A 209 -0.23 10.92 8.81
N ALA A 210 -0.36 9.59 8.84
CA ALA A 210 0.46 8.75 9.71
C ALA A 210 1.96 8.84 9.32
N PHE A 211 2.28 8.83 8.02
CA PHE A 211 3.64 9.08 7.55
C PHE A 211 4.15 10.48 7.90
N ALA A 212 3.33 11.50 7.73
CA ALA A 212 3.70 12.88 8.06
C ALA A 212 4.09 13.01 9.55
N ARG A 213 3.35 12.37 10.45
CA ARG A 213 3.70 12.38 11.88
C ARG A 213 5.00 11.63 12.19
N PHE A 214 5.23 10.48 11.55
CA PHE A 214 6.49 9.75 11.67
C PHE A 214 7.67 10.62 11.19
N ASN A 215 7.55 11.21 10.01
CA ASN A 215 8.57 12.05 9.41
C ASN A 215 8.84 13.33 10.24
N THR A 216 7.81 13.92 10.85
CA THR A 216 7.98 15.09 11.74
C THR A 216 8.87 14.76 12.93
N ILE A 217 8.72 13.55 13.51
CA ILE A 217 9.59 13.11 14.62
C ILE A 217 11.01 12.84 14.13
N LEU A 218 11.20 12.30 12.91
CA LEU A 218 12.53 12.12 12.34
C LEU A 218 13.24 13.47 12.09
N ILE A 219 12.55 14.44 11.53
CA ILE A 219 13.10 15.81 11.32
C ILE A 219 13.51 16.44 12.64
N ASP A 220 12.70 16.26 13.69
CA ASP A 220 13.01 16.72 15.05
C ASP A 220 14.30 16.04 15.57
N PHE A 221 14.38 14.73 15.42
CA PHE A 221 15.54 13.94 15.81
C PHE A 221 16.82 14.31 15.02
N ASP A 222 16.71 14.53 13.72
CA ASP A 222 17.84 14.95 12.89
C ASP A 222 18.42 16.29 13.36
N ARG A 223 17.55 17.21 13.77
CA ARG A 223 17.95 18.50 14.36
C ARG A 223 18.61 18.31 15.72
N ASP A 224 18.12 17.40 16.54
CA ASP A 224 18.72 17.06 17.82
C ASP A 224 20.13 16.47 17.62
N VAL A 225 20.29 15.53 16.70
CA VAL A 225 21.59 14.91 16.38
C VAL A 225 22.57 15.98 15.89
N TRP A 226 22.14 16.88 15.02
CA TRP A 226 22.96 18.03 14.60
C TRP A 226 23.37 18.92 15.79
N GLY A 227 22.43 19.19 16.68
CA GLY A 227 22.72 19.92 17.93
C GLY A 227 23.71 19.17 18.84
N TYR A 228 23.56 17.85 18.96
CA TYR A 228 24.49 17.04 19.77
C TYR A 228 25.92 17.03 19.18
N ILE A 229 26.07 17.06 17.86
CA ILE A 229 27.36 17.19 17.20
C ILE A 229 27.96 18.56 17.51
N ALA A 230 27.17 19.64 17.38
CA ALA A 230 27.62 21.00 17.67
C ALA A 230 28.04 21.20 19.13
N LEU A 231 27.40 20.49 20.05
CA LEU A 231 27.72 20.48 21.50
C LEU A 231 28.87 19.53 21.88
N GLY A 232 29.40 18.75 20.93
CA GLY A 232 30.49 17.80 21.17
C GLY A 232 30.06 16.47 21.80
N HIS A 233 28.75 16.16 21.87
CA HIS A 233 28.25 14.85 22.34
C HIS A 233 28.50 13.74 21.31
N PHE A 234 28.41 14.07 20.03
CA PHE A 234 28.79 13.19 18.92
C PHE A 234 29.94 13.79 18.11
N LYS A 235 30.71 12.92 17.50
CA LYS A 235 31.81 13.30 16.60
C LYS A 235 31.67 12.54 15.29
N GLN A 236 31.85 13.25 14.18
CA GLN A 236 31.87 12.61 12.88
C GLN A 236 33.05 11.62 12.79
N LYS A 237 32.77 10.42 12.37
CA LYS A 237 33.79 9.41 12.11
C LYS A 237 34.39 9.66 10.72
N THR A 238 35.68 9.91 10.67
CA THR A 238 36.38 10.05 9.39
C THR A 238 36.57 8.66 8.75
N VAL A 239 36.16 8.52 7.53
CA VAL A 239 36.38 7.31 6.71
C VAL A 239 37.41 7.65 5.65
N ALA A 240 38.45 6.81 5.50
CA ALA A 240 39.52 7.06 4.53
C ALA A 240 38.93 7.09 3.09
N GLY A 241 39.16 8.19 2.37
CA GLY A 241 38.65 8.40 1.02
C GLY A 241 37.31 9.14 0.93
N GLU A 242 36.70 9.51 2.04
CA GLU A 242 35.56 10.43 2.10
C GLU A 242 36.02 11.85 2.48
N ILE A 243 35.31 12.86 1.95
CA ILE A 243 35.61 14.28 2.22
C ILE A 243 35.01 14.69 3.55
#